data_a0cad5d97b64945422b25521e430b6aa
#
_entry.id   a0cad5d97b64945422b25521e430b6aa
#
_cell.length_a   1.000
_cell.length_b   1.000
_cell.length_c   1.000
_cell.angle_alpha   90.00
_cell.angle_beta   90.00
_cell.angle_gamma   90.00
#
_symmetry.space_group_name_H-M   'P 1'
#
loop_
_entity.id
_entity.type
_entity.pdbx_description
1 polymer ?
#
loop_
_entity_poly.entity_id
_entity_poly.type
_entity_poly.pdbx_seq_one_letter_code
_entity_poly.pdbx_strand_id
1 'polypeptide(L)'
;MKVYDVVVIGAGPGGGSAALHAARAGLRTLILEADPEIGTPVHCGECLSELAVQNLDLEIPDHVKALDVRGIRVIFPDGTEKLLTEEGYVLEKHLFERWLADEAVQKGAKLLLG
;
A
#
# COMPACT_ATOMS: atom_id res chain seq x y z
N MET A 1 -28.56 6.97 -11.66
CA MET A 1 -27.56 7.46 -10.69
C MET A 1 -26.84 6.26 -10.08
N LYS A 2 -25.53 6.26 -10.10
CA LYS A 2 -24.75 5.27 -9.38
C LYS A 2 -24.54 5.71 -7.93
N VAL A 3 -24.78 4.83 -7.00
CA VAL A 3 -24.58 5.07 -5.58
C VAL A 3 -23.49 4.13 -5.06
N TYR A 4 -22.55 4.65 -4.30
CA TYR A 4 -21.48 3.90 -3.68
C TYR A 4 -21.66 3.86 -2.16
N ASP A 5 -21.29 2.75 -1.57
CA ASP A 5 -21.27 2.61 -0.10
C ASP A 5 -20.04 3.27 0.49
N VAL A 6 -18.91 3.20 -0.26
CA VAL A 6 -17.62 3.77 0.15
C VAL A 6 -17.03 4.54 -1.03
N VAL A 7 -16.58 5.76 -0.76
CA VAL A 7 -15.78 6.56 -1.70
C VAL A 7 -14.42 6.82 -1.03
N VAL A 8 -13.36 6.37 -1.68
CA VAL A 8 -11.98 6.54 -1.22
C VAL A 8 -11.33 7.63 -2.05
N ILE A 9 -10.81 8.64 -1.41
CA ILE A 9 -10.10 9.74 -2.06
C ILE A 9 -8.60 9.54 -1.86
N GLY A 10 -7.92 9.29 -2.95
CA GLY A 10 -6.49 8.98 -2.98
C GLY A 10 -6.23 7.48 -3.06
N ALA A 11 -5.39 7.09 -4.04
CA ALA A 11 -4.98 5.70 -4.27
C ALA A 11 -3.54 5.43 -3.78
N GLY A 12 -3.15 6.06 -2.67
CA GLY A 12 -1.94 5.71 -1.94
C GLY A 12 -2.12 4.41 -1.15
N PRO A 13 -1.14 4.02 -0.31
CA PRO A 13 -1.23 2.77 0.44
C PRO A 13 -2.45 2.69 1.35
N GLY A 14 -2.77 3.77 2.04
CA GLY A 14 -3.95 3.84 2.92
C GLY A 14 -5.26 3.72 2.14
N GLY A 15 -5.42 4.51 1.09
CA GLY A 15 -6.62 4.49 0.26
C GLY A 15 -6.78 3.19 -0.50
N GLY A 16 -5.71 2.68 -1.10
CA GLY A 16 -5.73 1.40 -1.81
C GLY A 16 -6.09 0.23 -0.89
N SER A 17 -5.51 0.19 0.31
CA SER A 17 -5.83 -0.82 1.31
C SER A 17 -7.28 -0.72 1.78
N ALA A 18 -7.76 0.47 2.09
CA ALA A 18 -9.14 0.69 2.49
C ALA A 18 -10.12 0.24 1.40
N ALA A 19 -9.86 0.60 0.16
CA ALA A 19 -10.69 0.22 -0.98
C ALA A 19 -10.70 -1.30 -1.20
N LEU A 20 -9.54 -1.95 -1.10
CA LEU A 20 -9.44 -3.40 -1.23
C LEU A 20 -10.27 -4.11 -0.17
N HIS A 21 -10.17 -3.69 1.09
CA HIS A 21 -10.93 -4.30 2.18
C HIS A 21 -12.43 -4.03 2.06
N ALA A 22 -12.83 -2.83 1.66
CA ALA A 22 -14.23 -2.51 1.39
C ALA A 22 -14.81 -3.36 0.25
N ALA A 23 -14.07 -3.49 -0.84
CA ALA A 23 -14.47 -4.32 -1.98
C ALA A 23 -14.55 -5.80 -1.61
N ARG A 24 -13.60 -6.33 -0.85
CA ARG A 24 -13.64 -7.71 -0.32
C ARG A 24 -14.87 -7.96 0.54
N ALA A 25 -15.33 -6.94 1.26
CA ALA A 25 -16.55 -7.03 2.08
C ALA A 25 -17.85 -6.91 1.26
N GLY A 26 -17.75 -6.79 -0.05
CA GLY A 26 -18.90 -6.70 -0.95
C GLY A 26 -19.52 -5.30 -1.03
N LEU A 27 -18.86 -4.27 -0.51
CA LEU A 27 -19.33 -2.90 -0.57
C LEU A 27 -19.07 -2.28 -1.95
N ARG A 28 -20.03 -1.50 -2.42
CA ARG A 28 -19.87 -0.74 -3.69
C ARG A 28 -18.85 0.36 -3.44
N THR A 29 -17.65 0.21 -4.01
CA THR A 29 -16.49 1.05 -3.70
C THR A 29 -16.05 1.85 -4.91
N LEU A 30 -15.82 3.14 -4.71
CA LEU A 30 -15.26 4.05 -5.71
C LEU A 30 -13.93 4.60 -5.18
N ILE A 31 -12.90 4.56 -6.01
CA ILE A 31 -11.60 5.18 -5.74
C ILE A 31 -11.45 6.37 -6.67
N LEU A 32 -11.16 7.54 -6.10
CA LEU A 32 -10.85 8.76 -6.84
C LEU A 32 -9.38 9.11 -6.61
N GLU A 33 -8.59 9.16 -7.67
CA GLU A 33 -7.19 9.55 -7.63
C GLU A 33 -6.96 10.78 -8.52
N ALA A 34 -6.37 11.83 -7.95
CA ALA A 34 -6.13 13.07 -8.65
C ALA A 34 -5.06 12.94 -9.74
N ASP A 35 -4.06 12.10 -9.50
CA ASP A 35 -2.97 11.92 -10.45
C ASP A 35 -3.39 11.02 -11.62
N PRO A 36 -2.84 11.24 -12.82
CA PRO A 36 -3.13 10.39 -13.96
C PRO A 36 -2.51 9.01 -13.85
N GLU A 37 -1.55 8.83 -12.95
CA GLU A 37 -0.82 7.60 -12.74
C GLU A 37 -0.62 7.33 -11.25
N ILE A 38 -1.07 6.18 -10.76
CA ILE A 38 -0.93 5.78 -9.36
C ILE A 38 0.54 5.56 -9.03
N GLY A 39 0.97 6.06 -7.86
CA GLY A 39 2.29 5.79 -7.30
C GLY A 39 3.42 6.64 -7.85
N THR A 40 3.13 7.64 -8.65
CA THR A 40 4.14 8.48 -9.30
C THR A 40 3.86 9.97 -9.02
N PRO A 41 4.85 10.75 -8.55
CA PRO A 41 6.21 10.32 -8.13
C PRO A 41 6.22 9.63 -6.75
N VAL A 42 7.32 8.93 -6.46
CA VAL A 42 7.52 8.28 -5.15
C VAL A 42 8.09 9.28 -4.16
N HIS A 43 7.46 9.39 -2.98
CA HIS A 43 7.85 10.31 -1.90
C HIS A 43 8.08 9.59 -0.57
N CYS A 44 8.63 8.39 -0.59
CA CYS A 44 8.69 7.54 0.59
C CYS A 44 9.98 6.72 0.62
N GLY A 45 10.40 6.33 1.83
CA GLY A 45 11.50 5.38 2.03
C GLY A 45 11.17 3.93 1.69
N GLU A 46 9.92 3.64 1.34
CA GLU A 46 9.46 2.39 0.74
C GLU A 46 9.56 1.15 1.64
N CYS A 47 9.64 1.33 2.96
CA CYS A 47 9.71 0.22 3.90
C CYS A 47 8.32 -0.25 4.33
N LEU A 48 8.14 -1.57 4.39
CA LEU A 48 6.91 -2.20 4.88
C LEU A 48 7.27 -3.37 5.80
N SER A 49 6.69 -3.40 7.01
CA SER A 49 6.93 -4.50 7.95
C SER A 49 6.12 -5.74 7.59
N GLU A 50 6.69 -6.91 7.85
CA GLU A 50 5.99 -8.19 7.71
C GLU A 50 4.75 -8.27 8.60
N LEU A 51 4.83 -7.68 9.80
CA LEU A 51 3.69 -7.63 10.72
C LEU A 51 2.50 -6.86 10.12
N ALA A 52 2.77 -5.75 9.44
CA ALA A 52 1.71 -5.00 8.75
C ALA A 52 1.06 -5.83 7.64
N VAL A 53 1.87 -6.57 6.88
CA VAL A 53 1.37 -7.47 5.82
C VAL A 53 0.43 -8.53 6.40
N GLN A 54 0.83 -9.15 7.51
CA GLN A 54 0.03 -10.16 8.20
C GLN A 54 -1.27 -9.57 8.76
N ASN A 55 -1.19 -8.42 9.42
CA ASN A 55 -2.35 -7.76 10.03
C ASN A 55 -3.38 -7.28 9.00
N LEU A 56 -2.94 -6.94 7.80
CA LEU A 56 -3.80 -6.49 6.71
C LEU A 56 -4.27 -7.62 5.79
N ASP A 57 -3.86 -8.85 6.07
CA ASP A 57 -4.19 -10.02 5.25
C ASP A 57 -3.90 -9.78 3.76
N LEU A 58 -2.65 -9.36 3.49
CA LEU A 58 -2.17 -9.09 2.15
C LEU A 58 -1.20 -10.18 1.70
N GLU A 59 -1.37 -10.67 0.49
CA GLU A 59 -0.40 -11.53 -0.19
C GLU A 59 0.40 -10.70 -1.18
N ILE A 60 1.52 -10.15 -0.70
CA ILE A 60 2.35 -9.25 -1.50
C ILE A 60 3.09 -10.03 -2.59
N PRO A 61 2.88 -9.73 -3.87
CA PRO A 61 3.58 -10.42 -4.95
C PRO A 61 5.05 -9.99 -5.03
N ASP A 62 5.90 -10.90 -5.51
CA ASP A 62 7.35 -10.67 -5.56
C ASP A 62 7.74 -9.47 -6.42
N HIS A 63 6.99 -9.18 -7.50
CA HIS A 63 7.33 -8.07 -8.40
C HIS A 63 7.23 -6.69 -7.76
N VAL A 64 6.54 -6.55 -6.63
CA VAL A 64 6.47 -5.27 -5.89
C VAL A 64 7.50 -5.18 -4.76
N LYS A 65 8.27 -6.24 -4.52
CA LYS A 65 9.33 -6.29 -3.51
C LYS A 65 10.67 -5.99 -4.17
N ALA A 66 11.39 -5.00 -3.66
CA ALA A 66 12.75 -4.70 -4.12
C ALA A 66 13.79 -5.46 -3.30
N LEU A 67 13.58 -5.59 -1.99
CA LEU A 67 14.56 -6.13 -1.06
C LEU A 67 13.88 -6.67 0.21
N ASP A 68 14.37 -7.80 0.71
CA ASP A 68 14.02 -8.29 2.05
C ASP A 68 14.85 -7.56 3.11
N VAL A 69 14.20 -7.22 4.24
CA VAL A 69 14.81 -6.54 5.38
C VAL A 69 14.67 -7.42 6.61
N ARG A 70 15.74 -7.57 7.36
CA ARG A 70 15.77 -8.37 8.60
C ARG A 70 15.81 -7.53 9.87
N GLY A 71 16.02 -6.23 9.75
CA GLY A 71 16.10 -5.34 10.89
C GLY A 71 16.41 -3.91 10.49
N ILE A 72 16.33 -3.04 11.48
CA ILE A 72 16.63 -1.62 11.34
C ILE A 72 17.71 -1.27 12.33
N ARG A 73 18.80 -0.71 11.84
CA ARG A 73 19.88 -0.18 12.67
C ARG A 73 19.68 1.32 12.84
N VAL A 74 19.50 1.74 14.08
CA VAL A 74 19.34 3.15 14.41
C VAL A 74 20.66 3.64 15.00
N ILE A 75 21.23 4.70 14.42
CA ILE A 75 22.46 5.35 14.86
C ILE A 75 22.08 6.73 15.40
N PHE A 76 22.37 6.96 16.68
CA PHE A 76 22.07 8.24 17.32
C PHE A 76 23.22 9.24 17.08
N PRO A 77 22.95 10.55 17.26
CA PRO A 77 23.98 11.59 17.04
C PRO A 77 25.22 11.45 17.92
N ASP A 78 25.12 10.81 19.10
CA ASP A 78 26.23 10.54 19.99
C ASP A 78 27.06 9.31 19.59
N GLY A 79 26.70 8.63 18.49
CA GLY A 79 27.36 7.42 18.01
C GLY A 79 26.84 6.13 18.58
N THR A 80 25.91 6.17 19.54
CA THR A 80 25.27 4.94 20.05
C THR A 80 24.36 4.33 18.98
N GLU A 81 24.22 2.99 19.04
CA GLU A 81 23.42 2.23 18.06
C GLU A 81 22.38 1.38 18.78
N LYS A 82 21.24 1.22 18.10
CA LYS A 82 20.19 0.28 18.49
C LYS A 82 19.79 -0.55 17.29
N LEU A 83 19.75 -1.87 17.43
CA LEU A 83 19.25 -2.78 16.42
C LEU A 83 17.82 -3.20 16.77
N LEU A 84 16.90 -2.92 15.85
CA LEU A 84 15.53 -3.41 15.92
C LEU A 84 15.40 -4.60 14.98
N THR A 85 15.12 -5.77 15.53
CA THR A 85 14.99 -7.02 14.77
C THR A 85 13.54 -7.15 14.27
N GLU A 86 13.24 -6.47 13.20
CA GLU A 86 11.91 -6.50 12.58
C GLU A 86 12.07 -6.85 11.11
N GLU A 87 11.41 -7.92 10.69
CA GLU A 87 11.42 -8.35 9.30
C GLU A 87 10.44 -7.54 8.47
N GLY A 88 10.78 -7.36 7.20
CA GLY A 88 9.95 -6.63 6.27
C GLY A 88 10.56 -6.54 4.89
N TYR A 89 10.10 -5.56 4.14
CA TYR A 89 10.51 -5.36 2.76
C TYR A 89 10.83 -3.90 2.48
N VAL A 90 11.75 -3.66 1.55
CA VAL A 90 11.77 -2.43 0.76
C VAL A 90 10.95 -2.71 -0.49
N LEU A 91 10.00 -1.84 -0.79
CA LEU A 91 9.07 -2.03 -1.90
C LEU A 91 9.49 -1.24 -3.14
N GLU A 92 9.09 -1.74 -4.30
CA GLU A 92 8.82 -0.92 -5.47
C GLU A 92 7.47 -0.24 -5.23
N LYS A 93 7.46 0.87 -4.49
CA LYS A 93 6.24 1.43 -3.91
C LYS A 93 5.20 1.82 -4.96
N HIS A 94 5.63 2.36 -6.10
CA HIS A 94 4.71 2.68 -7.20
C HIS A 94 4.00 1.44 -7.74
N LEU A 95 4.69 0.30 -7.81
CA LEU A 95 4.10 -0.97 -8.22
C LEU A 95 3.18 -1.54 -7.13
N PHE A 96 3.57 -1.37 -5.88
CA PHE A 96 2.76 -1.78 -4.73
C PHE A 96 1.43 -1.02 -4.68
N GLU A 97 1.46 0.29 -4.83
CA GLU A 97 0.25 1.11 -4.84
C GLU A 97 -0.68 0.74 -6.01
N ARG A 98 -0.13 0.53 -7.19
CA ARG A 98 -0.89 0.05 -8.36
C ARG A 98 -1.49 -1.32 -8.11
N TRP A 99 -0.71 -2.22 -7.52
CA TRP A 99 -1.18 -3.55 -7.18
C TRP A 99 -2.37 -3.50 -6.20
N LEU A 100 -2.32 -2.67 -5.17
CA LEU A 100 -3.45 -2.50 -4.23
C LEU A 100 -4.72 -2.03 -4.95
N ALA A 101 -4.59 -1.03 -5.81
CA ALA A 101 -5.73 -0.51 -6.59
C ALA A 101 -6.27 -1.58 -7.56
N ASP A 102 -5.40 -2.31 -8.24
CA ASP A 102 -5.79 -3.37 -9.16
C ASP A 102 -6.51 -4.51 -8.43
N GLU A 103 -6.04 -4.91 -7.26
CA GLU A 103 -6.73 -5.90 -6.42
C GLU A 103 -8.12 -5.43 -6.01
N ALA A 104 -8.25 -4.16 -5.63
CA ALA A 104 -9.56 -3.57 -5.30
C ALA A 104 -10.50 -3.59 -6.51
N VAL A 105 -10.00 -3.25 -7.69
CA VAL A 105 -10.78 -3.28 -8.95
C VAL A 105 -11.21 -4.71 -9.28
N GLN A 106 -10.33 -5.69 -9.11
CA GLN A 106 -10.68 -7.10 -9.32
C GLN A 106 -11.77 -7.59 -8.36
N LYS A 107 -11.87 -6.99 -7.19
CA LYS A 107 -12.95 -7.28 -6.22
C LYS A 107 -14.21 -6.45 -6.45
N GLY A 108 -14.25 -5.62 -7.49
CA GLY A 108 -15.43 -4.87 -7.91
C GLY A 108 -15.40 -3.37 -7.65
N ALA A 109 -14.28 -2.83 -7.12
CA ALA A 109 -14.15 -1.38 -6.98
C ALA A 109 -14.02 -0.70 -8.34
N LYS A 110 -14.50 0.53 -8.41
CA LYS A 110 -14.30 1.41 -9.58
C LYS A 110 -13.18 2.40 -9.29
N LEU A 111 -12.29 2.59 -10.25
CA LEU A 111 -11.19 3.54 -10.17
C LEU A 111 -11.34 4.63 -11.20
N LEU A 112 -11.26 5.89 -10.78
CA LEU A 112 -11.23 7.06 -11.64
C LEU A 112 -9.95 7.85 -11.37
N LEU A 113 -9.17 8.09 -12.43
CA LEU A 113 -7.90 8.81 -12.41
C LEU A 113 -8.08 10.22 -13.02
N GLY A 114 -7.23 11.14 -12.57
CA GLY A 114 -7.24 12.52 -13.05
C GLY A 114 -8.26 13.39 -12.36
#